data_fe31073acb5dc29efbb57138dbaec483
#
_entry.id   fe31073acb5dc29efbb57138dbaec483
#
_cell.length_a   1.000
_cell.length_b   1.000
_cell.length_c   1.000
_cell.angle_alpha   90.00
_cell.angle_beta   90.00
_cell.angle_gamma   90.00
#
_symmetry.space_group_name_H-M   'P 1'
#
loop_
_entity.id
_entity.type
_entity.pdbx_description
1 polymer ?
#
loop_
_entity_poly.entity_id
_entity_poly.type
_entity_poly.pdbx_seq_one_letter_code
_entity_poly.pdbx_strand_id
1 'polypeptide(L)'
;MPRKSKKVEPKAIKAAGIDPRRRVSAAPDGLYDPANPGHRWDRPLQAPGRMQVDFEERVDFRRLHEYRLARTKNALAKSGLGALLVFDQINMRYISSTVIGEWARDKLTRWCLLTGNGEPWVWDFGSAVRHHKLYAPWLPTNHCIPGLAGLRGAVSPKVGLFEQAAKEIYDILKQEGVADMPLGIDVVEPPFLFALQKLGLKVKDGQQVMLDAREIKSHDEITLLNMAAAMGDGVYQDIFEALKPGVRESEIVAMATKRFYEMGSDCVEAVNAIAGERCSPHPHNFTDRLIRPG
;
A
#
# COMPACT_ATOMS: atom_id res chain seq x y z
N MET A 1 9.73 48.56 -11.34
CA MET A 1 8.35 48.15 -11.04
C MET A 1 8.33 46.70 -10.64
N PRO A 2 8.00 46.32 -9.41
CA PRO A 2 7.99 44.91 -9.00
C PRO A 2 6.70 44.21 -9.50
N ARG A 3 6.86 43.06 -10.12
CA ARG A 3 5.75 42.21 -10.57
C ARG A 3 4.96 41.72 -9.34
N LYS A 4 3.68 42.05 -9.29
CA LYS A 4 2.72 41.53 -8.31
C LYS A 4 2.59 40.03 -8.48
N SER A 5 2.95 39.25 -7.47
CA SER A 5 2.63 37.85 -7.38
C SER A 5 1.11 37.68 -7.34
N LYS A 6 0.53 36.99 -8.31
CA LYS A 6 -0.87 36.57 -8.24
C LYS A 6 -1.00 35.57 -7.10
N LYS A 7 -1.70 35.97 -6.04
CA LYS A 7 -2.18 35.01 -5.02
C LYS A 7 -3.07 34.01 -5.75
N VAL A 8 -2.63 32.76 -5.76
CA VAL A 8 -3.47 31.62 -6.18
C VAL A 8 -4.58 31.52 -5.13
N GLU A 9 -5.80 31.85 -5.54
CA GLU A 9 -6.96 31.72 -4.65
C GLU A 9 -7.24 30.24 -4.33
N PRO A 10 -7.69 29.92 -3.12
CA PRO A 10 -7.91 28.55 -2.66
C PRO A 10 -9.20 27.91 -3.24
N LYS A 11 -9.53 28.17 -4.50
CA LYS A 11 -10.71 27.56 -5.16
C LYS A 11 -10.56 26.06 -5.39
N ALA A 12 -9.33 25.58 -5.57
CA ALA A 12 -9.08 24.14 -5.77
C ALA A 12 -9.36 23.30 -4.51
N ILE A 13 -9.19 23.90 -3.33
CA ILE A 13 -9.44 23.20 -2.05
C ILE A 13 -10.94 23.09 -1.76
N LYS A 14 -11.78 24.03 -2.25
CA LYS A 14 -13.23 23.95 -2.07
C LYS A 14 -13.91 22.91 -2.97
N ALA A 15 -13.34 22.58 -4.11
CA ALA A 15 -13.89 21.54 -5.00
C ALA A 15 -13.61 20.11 -4.52
N ALA A 16 -12.57 19.92 -3.66
CA ALA A 16 -12.26 18.65 -3.01
C ALA A 16 -12.76 18.62 -1.55
N GLY A 17 -13.52 19.63 -1.14
CA GLY A 17 -13.92 19.82 0.25
C GLY A 17 -14.89 18.77 0.73
N ILE A 18 -14.39 17.79 1.42
CA ILE A 18 -15.16 17.08 2.42
C ILE A 18 -15.53 18.13 3.46
N ASP A 19 -16.80 18.50 3.54
CA ASP A 19 -17.29 19.31 4.66
C ASP A 19 -17.10 18.46 5.92
N PRO A 20 -16.19 18.83 6.84
CA PRO A 20 -15.96 18.06 8.06
C PRO A 20 -17.20 17.94 8.94
N ARG A 21 -18.27 18.66 8.63
CA ARG A 21 -19.59 18.57 9.26
C ARG A 21 -20.52 17.59 8.55
N ARG A 22 -20.15 17.10 7.37
CA ARG A 22 -20.93 16.13 6.60
C ARG A 22 -20.50 14.72 7.03
N ARG A 23 -21.04 14.27 8.13
CA ARG A 23 -20.75 12.98 8.75
C ARG A 23 -21.74 11.88 8.37
N VAL A 24 -22.50 12.06 7.35
CA VAL A 24 -23.55 11.11 6.97
C VAL A 24 -23.31 10.69 5.53
N SER A 25 -23.36 9.40 5.30
CA SER A 25 -23.43 8.86 3.96
C SER A 25 -24.51 9.59 3.17
N ALA A 26 -24.13 10.10 2.01
CA ALA A 26 -25.09 10.78 1.14
C ALA A 26 -26.11 9.81 0.52
N ALA A 27 -25.87 8.52 0.58
CA ALA A 27 -26.74 7.48 0.08
C ALA A 27 -27.77 7.10 1.14
N PRO A 28 -29.09 7.36 0.93
CA PRO A 28 -30.13 7.07 1.89
C PRO A 28 -30.30 5.59 2.25
N ASP A 29 -29.79 4.73 1.39
CA ASP A 29 -29.82 3.26 1.51
C ASP A 29 -28.52 2.66 2.03
N GLY A 30 -27.53 3.48 2.40
CA GLY A 30 -26.21 3.04 2.82
C GLY A 30 -25.34 2.46 1.70
N LEU A 31 -25.78 2.59 0.45
CA LEU A 31 -25.02 2.18 -0.71
C LEU A 31 -23.93 3.21 -1.04
N TYR A 32 -22.88 2.73 -1.67
CA TYR A 32 -21.77 3.57 -2.13
C TYR A 32 -22.26 4.62 -3.13
N ASP A 33 -22.03 5.89 -2.82
CA ASP A 33 -22.28 7.01 -3.72
C ASP A 33 -21.00 7.38 -4.47
N PRO A 34 -20.91 7.14 -5.79
CA PRO A 34 -19.73 7.48 -6.57
C PRO A 34 -19.45 8.99 -6.65
N ALA A 35 -20.46 9.84 -6.43
CA ALA A 35 -20.28 11.30 -6.37
C ALA A 35 -19.67 11.75 -5.04
N ASN A 36 -19.64 10.87 -4.04
CA ASN A 36 -19.11 11.15 -2.72
C ASN A 36 -18.28 9.98 -2.15
N PRO A 37 -17.18 9.64 -2.80
CA PRO A 37 -16.42 8.42 -2.51
C PRO A 37 -15.79 8.37 -1.13
N GLY A 38 -15.65 9.50 -0.44
CA GLY A 38 -15.07 9.59 0.90
C GLY A 38 -15.98 9.10 2.02
N HIS A 39 -17.25 8.86 1.75
CA HIS A 39 -18.25 8.61 2.80
C HIS A 39 -18.70 7.16 2.93
N ARG A 40 -18.02 6.26 2.27
CA ARG A 40 -18.32 4.85 2.40
C ARG A 40 -18.12 4.30 3.82
N TRP A 41 -17.25 4.92 4.57
CA TRP A 41 -16.92 4.59 5.95
C TRP A 41 -17.78 5.33 6.96
N ASP A 42 -18.63 6.26 6.50
CA ASP A 42 -19.57 6.97 7.35
C ASP A 42 -20.56 5.97 7.91
N ARG A 43 -20.51 5.80 9.18
CA ARG A 43 -21.48 5.00 9.92
C ARG A 43 -22.69 5.87 10.22
N PRO A 44 -23.91 5.36 10.04
CA PRO A 44 -25.11 6.11 10.42
C PRO A 44 -25.20 6.37 11.94
N LEU A 45 -24.43 5.60 12.73
CA LEU A 45 -24.29 5.80 14.16
C LEU A 45 -22.79 5.95 14.46
N GLN A 46 -22.41 7.11 14.97
CA GLN A 46 -21.07 7.30 15.50
C GLN A 46 -20.88 6.37 16.68
N ALA A 47 -19.83 5.55 16.63
CA ALA A 47 -19.33 4.86 17.81
C ALA A 47 -18.32 5.81 18.48
N PRO A 48 -18.70 6.62 19.47
CA PRO A 48 -17.77 7.50 20.14
C PRO A 48 -16.75 6.64 20.87
N GLY A 49 -15.51 6.69 20.40
CA GLY A 49 -14.38 6.16 21.15
C GLY A 49 -14.22 6.95 22.46
N ARG A 50 -13.26 6.56 23.27
CA ARG A 50 -12.94 7.22 24.56
C ARG A 50 -12.70 8.72 24.42
N MET A 51 -12.26 9.16 23.25
CA MET A 51 -11.99 10.55 22.89
C MET A 51 -13.13 11.19 22.07
N GLN A 52 -14.26 10.49 21.94
CA GLN A 52 -15.39 10.89 21.10
C GLN A 52 -15.05 11.07 19.61
N VAL A 53 -13.96 10.46 19.15
CA VAL A 53 -13.49 10.50 17.77
C VAL A 53 -13.09 9.09 17.38
N ASP A 54 -13.71 8.55 16.34
CA ASP A 54 -13.26 7.31 15.71
C ASP A 54 -11.89 7.52 15.04
N PHE A 55 -11.02 6.52 15.05
CA PHE A 55 -9.71 6.63 14.41
C PHE A 55 -9.84 6.86 12.90
N GLU A 56 -10.89 6.34 12.29
CA GLU A 56 -11.23 6.52 10.88
C GLU A 56 -11.49 8.00 10.55
N GLU A 57 -11.96 8.80 11.52
CA GLU A 57 -12.17 10.24 11.34
C GLU A 57 -10.88 11.06 11.47
N ARG A 58 -9.80 10.48 12.01
CA ARG A 58 -8.52 11.16 12.19
C ARG A 58 -7.67 11.18 10.93
N VAL A 59 -7.88 10.22 10.04
CA VAL A 59 -7.15 10.04 8.80
C VAL A 59 -8.08 10.28 7.63
N ASP A 60 -7.76 11.27 6.82
CA ASP A 60 -8.43 11.47 5.54
C ASP A 60 -7.76 10.59 4.47
N PHE A 61 -8.33 9.41 4.23
CA PHE A 61 -7.78 8.43 3.29
C PHE A 61 -7.78 8.91 1.84
N ARG A 62 -8.68 9.83 1.46
CA ARG A 62 -8.68 10.43 0.13
C ARG A 62 -7.49 11.38 -0.02
N ARG A 63 -7.31 12.31 0.93
CA ARG A 63 -6.16 13.21 0.97
C ARG A 63 -4.85 12.45 1.04
N LEU A 64 -4.81 11.37 1.82
CA LEU A 64 -3.66 10.47 1.91
C LEU A 64 -3.32 9.85 0.54
N HIS A 65 -4.33 9.34 -0.18
CA HIS A 65 -4.14 8.80 -1.53
C HIS A 65 -3.63 9.88 -2.50
N GLU A 66 -4.31 11.01 -2.56
CA GLU A 66 -3.94 12.13 -3.45
C GLU A 66 -2.50 12.61 -3.17
N TYR A 67 -2.14 12.74 -1.91
CA TYR A 67 -0.78 13.09 -1.50
C TYR A 67 0.26 12.08 -2.01
N ARG A 68 0.05 10.80 -1.74
CA ARG A 68 0.98 9.73 -2.11
C ARG A 68 1.16 9.62 -3.62
N LEU A 69 0.08 9.69 -4.36
CA LEU A 69 0.11 9.67 -5.82
C LEU A 69 0.86 10.89 -6.37
N ALA A 70 0.57 12.08 -5.85
CA ALA A 70 1.27 13.31 -6.24
C ALA A 70 2.77 13.26 -5.92
N ARG A 71 3.16 12.72 -4.74
CA ARG A 71 4.57 12.50 -4.40
C ARG A 71 5.27 11.59 -5.39
N THR A 72 4.62 10.48 -5.76
CA THR A 72 5.19 9.52 -6.72
C THR A 72 5.32 10.14 -8.11
N LYS A 73 4.28 10.82 -8.61
CA LYS A 73 4.33 11.54 -9.89
C LYS A 73 5.44 12.59 -9.92
N ASN A 74 5.61 13.35 -8.84
CA ASN A 74 6.67 14.36 -8.72
C ASN A 74 8.09 13.75 -8.73
N ALA A 75 8.27 12.62 -8.04
CA ALA A 75 9.55 11.90 -8.03
C ALA A 75 9.84 11.30 -9.42
N LEU A 76 8.83 10.67 -10.03
CA LEU A 76 8.93 10.13 -11.39
C LEU A 76 9.32 11.23 -12.42
N ALA A 77 8.69 12.39 -12.37
CA ALA A 77 8.98 13.49 -13.26
C ALA A 77 10.44 14.00 -13.17
N LYS A 78 11.08 13.85 -12.01
CA LYS A 78 12.47 14.23 -11.76
C LYS A 78 13.49 13.14 -12.13
N SER A 79 13.04 11.90 -12.27
CA SER A 79 13.93 10.74 -12.44
C SER A 79 14.45 10.52 -13.86
N GLY A 80 13.82 11.15 -14.87
CA GLY A 80 14.08 10.87 -16.28
C GLY A 80 13.50 9.54 -16.78
N LEU A 81 12.69 8.86 -15.99
CA LEU A 81 11.91 7.68 -16.38
C LEU A 81 10.59 8.09 -17.03
N GLY A 82 10.08 7.29 -17.96
CA GLY A 82 8.77 7.48 -18.57
C GLY A 82 7.62 6.92 -17.72
N ALA A 83 7.90 5.84 -17.00
CA ALA A 83 6.93 5.15 -16.17
C ALA A 83 7.60 4.38 -15.03
N LEU A 84 6.82 4.02 -14.01
CA LEU A 84 7.16 3.09 -12.94
C LEU A 84 6.30 1.84 -13.06
N LEU A 85 6.92 0.68 -13.04
CA LEU A 85 6.27 -0.62 -12.90
C LEU A 85 6.71 -1.22 -11.57
N VAL A 86 5.81 -1.30 -10.62
CA VAL A 86 6.13 -1.76 -9.26
C VAL A 86 5.44 -3.08 -8.94
N PHE A 87 6.18 -3.99 -8.31
CA PHE A 87 5.75 -5.31 -7.88
C PHE A 87 5.79 -5.45 -6.35
N ASP A 88 6.54 -4.57 -5.67
CA ASP A 88 6.53 -4.53 -4.22
C ASP A 88 5.16 -4.09 -3.71
N GLN A 89 4.59 -4.86 -2.78
CA GLN A 89 3.25 -4.65 -2.27
C GLN A 89 3.10 -3.29 -1.55
N ILE A 90 4.14 -2.83 -0.87
CA ILE A 90 4.14 -1.55 -0.16
C ILE A 90 4.14 -0.40 -1.18
N ASN A 91 4.95 -0.49 -2.24
CA ASN A 91 5.00 0.50 -3.30
C ASN A 91 3.67 0.55 -4.07
N MET A 92 3.07 -0.60 -4.36
CA MET A 92 1.76 -0.67 -5.00
C MET A 92 0.68 -0.01 -4.15
N ARG A 93 0.64 -0.33 -2.84
CA ARG A 93 -0.30 0.29 -1.89
C ARG A 93 -0.08 1.80 -1.83
N TYR A 94 1.17 2.26 -1.84
CA TYR A 94 1.50 3.68 -1.81
C TYR A 94 0.95 4.42 -3.03
N ILE A 95 1.10 3.86 -4.23
CA ILE A 95 0.65 4.46 -5.49
C ILE A 95 -0.87 4.37 -5.66
N SER A 96 -1.44 3.18 -5.45
CA SER A 96 -2.82 2.87 -5.84
C SER A 96 -3.82 2.93 -4.69
N SER A 97 -3.35 2.94 -3.45
CA SER A 97 -4.16 2.79 -2.22
C SER A 97 -5.05 1.54 -2.23
N THR A 98 -4.62 0.47 -2.92
CA THR A 98 -5.31 -0.82 -2.96
C THR A 98 -4.59 -1.85 -2.10
N VAL A 99 -5.37 -2.69 -1.43
CA VAL A 99 -4.88 -3.79 -0.58
C VAL A 99 -5.77 -5.01 -0.80
N ILE A 100 -5.17 -6.20 -0.81
CA ILE A 100 -5.89 -7.47 -0.88
C ILE A 100 -5.46 -8.48 0.20
N GLY A 101 -4.60 -8.06 1.12
CA GLY A 101 -4.12 -8.86 2.24
C GLY A 101 -2.75 -9.50 2.01
N GLU A 102 -2.15 -9.98 3.09
CA GLU A 102 -0.78 -10.50 3.15
C GLU A 102 -0.56 -11.76 2.30
N TRP A 103 -1.59 -12.59 2.14
CA TRP A 103 -1.51 -13.81 1.34
C TRP A 103 -1.12 -13.53 -0.14
N ALA A 104 -1.30 -12.29 -0.60
CA ALA A 104 -0.93 -11.89 -1.95
C ALA A 104 0.58 -11.61 -2.11
N ARG A 105 1.34 -11.53 -1.03
CA ARG A 105 2.77 -11.20 -1.06
C ARG A 105 3.57 -12.15 -1.96
N ASP A 106 3.27 -13.43 -1.88
CA ASP A 106 3.95 -14.48 -2.65
C ASP A 106 3.28 -14.80 -3.99
N LYS A 107 2.27 -14.04 -4.38
CA LYS A 107 1.56 -14.25 -5.64
C LYS A 107 2.16 -13.40 -6.75
N LEU A 108 2.28 -13.99 -7.95
CA LEU A 108 2.71 -13.29 -9.16
C LEU A 108 1.55 -12.56 -9.85
N THR A 109 0.47 -12.33 -9.14
CA THR A 109 -0.76 -11.81 -9.72
C THR A 109 -0.85 -10.31 -9.71
N ARG A 110 0.05 -9.64 -8.97
CA ARG A 110 -0.14 -8.25 -8.60
C ARG A 110 1.04 -7.38 -9.00
N TRP A 111 0.76 -6.31 -9.74
CA TRP A 111 1.69 -5.20 -10.02
C TRP A 111 0.92 -3.94 -10.35
N CYS A 112 1.62 -2.81 -10.35
CA CYS A 112 1.05 -1.51 -10.67
C CYS A 112 1.97 -0.76 -11.64
N LEU A 113 1.39 -0.16 -12.67
CA LEU A 113 2.08 0.72 -13.63
C LEU A 113 1.58 2.15 -13.41
N LEU A 114 2.51 3.09 -13.30
CA LEU A 114 2.24 4.52 -13.23
C LEU A 114 3.03 5.25 -14.30
N THR A 115 2.33 6.03 -15.15
CA THR A 115 2.92 7.02 -16.05
C THR A 115 2.88 8.40 -15.41
N GLY A 116 3.70 9.34 -15.90
CA GLY A 116 3.84 10.66 -15.27
C GLY A 116 2.53 11.46 -15.15
N ASN A 117 1.66 11.34 -16.14
CA ASN A 117 0.40 12.10 -16.22
C ASN A 117 -0.84 11.23 -16.00
N GLY A 118 -0.69 9.90 -16.05
CA GLY A 118 -1.81 8.95 -15.97
C GLY A 118 -2.24 8.62 -14.54
N GLU A 119 -3.41 8.00 -14.44
CA GLU A 119 -3.82 7.32 -13.22
C GLU A 119 -3.23 5.90 -13.18
N PRO A 120 -2.99 5.33 -11.99
CA PRO A 120 -2.37 4.02 -11.88
C PRO A 120 -3.16 2.91 -12.58
N TRP A 121 -2.45 2.02 -13.26
CA TRP A 121 -2.95 0.74 -13.75
C TRP A 121 -2.61 -0.34 -12.74
N VAL A 122 -3.59 -1.14 -12.35
CA VAL A 122 -3.41 -2.17 -11.32
C VAL A 122 -3.81 -3.52 -11.89
N TRP A 123 -2.90 -4.46 -11.88
CA TRP A 123 -3.16 -5.88 -12.12
C TRP A 123 -3.32 -6.59 -10.80
N ASP A 124 -4.30 -7.46 -10.74
CA ASP A 124 -4.57 -8.26 -9.55
C ASP A 124 -5.30 -9.55 -9.95
N PHE A 125 -5.49 -10.49 -9.01
CA PHE A 125 -6.25 -11.68 -9.35
C PHE A 125 -7.76 -11.35 -9.56
N GLY A 126 -8.44 -12.20 -10.35
CA GLY A 126 -9.76 -11.86 -10.93
C GLY A 126 -10.81 -11.31 -9.96
N SER A 127 -10.99 -11.91 -8.77
CA SER A 127 -11.98 -11.40 -7.79
C SER A 127 -11.54 -10.09 -7.14
N ALA A 128 -10.23 -9.88 -6.93
CA ALA A 128 -9.71 -8.61 -6.42
C ALA A 128 -9.90 -7.47 -7.44
N VAL A 129 -9.76 -7.74 -8.74
CA VAL A 129 -10.08 -6.76 -9.79
C VAL A 129 -11.51 -6.24 -9.65
N ARG A 130 -12.47 -7.14 -9.44
CA ARG A 130 -13.87 -6.76 -9.20
C ARG A 130 -14.02 -5.95 -7.92
N HIS A 131 -13.31 -6.34 -6.86
CA HIS A 131 -13.27 -5.59 -5.60
C HIS A 131 -12.76 -4.17 -5.82
N HIS A 132 -11.62 -3.99 -6.51
CA HIS A 132 -11.06 -2.66 -6.79
C HIS A 132 -12.02 -1.79 -7.61
N LYS A 133 -12.69 -2.36 -8.61
CA LYS A 133 -13.71 -1.63 -9.40
C LYS A 133 -14.88 -1.11 -8.56
N LEU A 134 -15.21 -1.81 -7.47
CA LEU A 134 -16.31 -1.43 -6.58
C LEU A 134 -15.86 -0.48 -5.45
N TYR A 135 -14.61 -0.66 -4.97
CA TYR A 135 -14.17 -0.09 -3.71
C TYR A 135 -12.97 0.85 -3.81
N ALA A 136 -12.41 1.04 -5.00
CA ALA A 136 -11.36 2.00 -5.28
C ALA A 136 -11.81 3.00 -6.37
N PRO A 137 -12.75 3.91 -6.05
CA PRO A 137 -13.40 4.79 -7.03
C PRO A 137 -12.45 5.83 -7.65
N TRP A 138 -11.29 6.04 -7.05
CA TRP A 138 -10.22 6.86 -7.59
C TRP A 138 -9.45 6.19 -8.75
N LEU A 139 -9.62 4.88 -8.94
CA LEU A 139 -9.04 4.16 -10.08
C LEU A 139 -10.07 4.08 -11.22
N PRO A 140 -9.69 4.46 -12.46
CA PRO A 140 -10.52 4.21 -13.61
C PRO A 140 -10.85 2.70 -13.73
N THR A 141 -12.09 2.39 -14.04
CA THR A 141 -12.56 0.99 -14.05
C THR A 141 -11.79 0.11 -15.05
N ASN A 142 -11.35 0.67 -16.17
CA ASN A 142 -10.53 0.02 -17.18
C ASN A 142 -9.06 -0.13 -16.77
N HIS A 143 -8.60 0.55 -15.71
CA HIS A 143 -7.25 0.41 -15.18
C HIS A 143 -7.11 -0.75 -14.16
N CYS A 144 -8.19 -1.44 -13.84
CA CYS A 144 -8.16 -2.64 -13.00
C CYS A 144 -8.24 -3.87 -13.89
N ILE A 145 -7.14 -4.61 -14.03
CA ILE A 145 -6.92 -5.69 -15.00
C ILE A 145 -6.61 -7.00 -14.26
N PRO A 146 -7.07 -8.15 -14.73
CA PRO A 146 -6.62 -9.44 -14.22
C PRO A 146 -5.12 -9.66 -14.47
N GLY A 147 -4.37 -9.96 -13.40
CA GLY A 147 -2.96 -10.31 -13.49
C GLY A 147 -2.73 -11.81 -13.73
N LEU A 148 -1.47 -12.21 -13.67
CA LEU A 148 -1.09 -13.61 -13.84
C LEU A 148 -1.57 -14.49 -12.68
N ALA A 149 -1.96 -15.72 -12.97
CA ALA A 149 -2.25 -16.70 -11.94
C ALA A 149 -0.98 -17.49 -11.60
N GLY A 150 -0.59 -17.51 -10.33
CA GLY A 150 0.54 -18.32 -9.88
C GLY A 150 1.24 -17.78 -8.65
N LEU A 151 2.19 -18.57 -8.16
CA LEU A 151 3.11 -18.17 -7.09
C LEU A 151 4.40 -17.66 -7.71
N ARG A 152 5.05 -16.72 -7.03
CA ARG A 152 6.39 -16.27 -7.40
C ARG A 152 7.35 -17.45 -7.47
N GLY A 153 8.15 -17.51 -8.52
CA GLY A 153 9.10 -18.60 -8.77
C GLY A 153 8.48 -19.94 -9.18
N ALA A 154 7.15 -20.05 -9.31
CA ALA A 154 6.47 -21.31 -9.64
C ALA A 154 5.76 -21.31 -11.00
N VAL A 155 5.83 -20.20 -11.74
CA VAL A 155 5.25 -20.11 -13.08
C VAL A 155 6.33 -20.42 -14.12
N SER A 156 6.09 -21.47 -14.93
CA SER A 156 7.04 -21.83 -15.99
C SER A 156 7.06 -20.76 -17.10
N PRO A 157 8.24 -20.22 -17.46
CA PRO A 157 8.35 -19.27 -18.59
C PRO A 157 7.87 -19.85 -19.92
N LYS A 158 7.90 -21.18 -20.08
CA LYS A 158 7.48 -21.87 -21.33
C LYS A 158 5.98 -21.72 -21.61
N VAL A 159 5.18 -21.32 -20.62
CA VAL A 159 3.73 -21.11 -20.81
C VAL A 159 3.41 -19.80 -21.55
N GLY A 160 4.35 -18.86 -21.62
CA GLY A 160 4.19 -17.59 -22.34
C GLY A 160 3.39 -16.52 -21.59
N LEU A 161 3.06 -16.72 -20.31
CA LEU A 161 2.28 -15.75 -19.53
C LEU A 161 3.06 -14.45 -19.24
N PHE A 162 4.37 -14.55 -19.06
CA PHE A 162 5.22 -13.38 -18.85
C PHE A 162 5.28 -12.49 -20.10
N GLU A 163 5.38 -13.11 -21.28
CA GLU A 163 5.37 -12.41 -22.56
C GLU A 163 4.03 -11.72 -22.82
N GLN A 164 2.92 -12.38 -22.48
CA GLN A 164 1.59 -11.78 -22.58
C GLN A 164 1.48 -10.55 -21.68
N ALA A 165 1.83 -10.65 -20.40
CA ALA A 165 1.78 -9.54 -19.46
C ALA A 165 2.72 -8.40 -19.86
N ALA A 166 3.93 -8.73 -20.31
CA ALA A 166 4.88 -7.74 -20.82
C ALA A 166 4.32 -6.99 -22.05
N LYS A 167 3.62 -7.70 -22.93
CA LYS A 167 2.97 -7.08 -24.08
C LYS A 167 1.85 -6.13 -23.67
N GLU A 168 0.99 -6.52 -22.72
CA GLU A 168 -0.06 -5.64 -22.19
C GLU A 168 0.52 -4.34 -21.63
N ILE A 169 1.60 -4.44 -20.83
CA ILE A 169 2.30 -3.28 -20.28
C ILE A 169 2.87 -2.42 -21.40
N TYR A 170 3.53 -3.02 -22.38
CA TYR A 170 4.10 -2.32 -23.52
C TYR A 170 3.05 -1.55 -24.34
N ASP A 171 1.88 -2.18 -24.57
CA ASP A 171 0.79 -1.56 -25.32
C ASP A 171 0.25 -0.32 -24.57
N ILE A 172 0.13 -0.39 -23.24
CA ILE A 172 -0.24 0.76 -22.40
C ILE A 172 0.84 1.87 -22.47
N LEU A 173 2.12 1.51 -22.35
CA LEU A 173 3.20 2.51 -22.46
C LEU A 173 3.21 3.21 -23.82
N LYS A 174 2.85 2.49 -24.90
CA LYS A 174 2.68 3.08 -26.24
C LYS A 174 1.48 4.01 -26.28
N GLN A 175 0.36 3.60 -25.72
CA GLN A 175 -0.85 4.42 -25.64
C GLN A 175 -0.59 5.73 -24.88
N GLU A 176 0.18 5.66 -23.80
CA GLU A 176 0.56 6.80 -22.97
C GLU A 176 1.73 7.63 -23.56
N GLY A 177 2.32 7.18 -24.68
CA GLY A 177 3.39 7.90 -25.38
C GLY A 177 4.75 7.87 -24.70
N VAL A 178 5.00 6.90 -23.82
CA VAL A 178 6.23 6.78 -23.02
C VAL A 178 7.05 5.51 -23.28
N ALA A 179 6.67 4.70 -24.29
CA ALA A 179 7.33 3.43 -24.58
C ALA A 179 8.81 3.57 -24.96
N ASP A 180 9.23 4.70 -25.51
CA ASP A 180 10.63 4.99 -25.89
C ASP A 180 11.47 5.49 -24.70
N MET A 181 10.84 5.86 -23.61
CA MET A 181 11.49 6.31 -22.37
C MET A 181 11.88 5.11 -21.50
N PRO A 182 12.86 5.27 -20.59
CA PRO A 182 13.18 4.19 -19.66
C PRO A 182 12.01 3.86 -18.72
N LEU A 183 11.79 2.57 -18.51
CA LEU A 183 10.83 2.01 -17.53
C LEU A 183 11.55 1.73 -16.23
N GLY A 184 11.16 2.39 -15.14
CA GLY A 184 11.65 2.10 -13.79
C GLY A 184 10.94 0.89 -13.20
N ILE A 185 11.69 -0.03 -12.62
CA ILE A 185 11.16 -1.23 -11.94
C ILE A 185 11.76 -1.32 -10.54
N ASP A 186 10.97 -1.67 -9.54
CA ASP A 186 11.45 -1.89 -8.16
C ASP A 186 12.02 -3.30 -7.97
N VAL A 187 11.18 -4.31 -7.97
CA VAL A 187 11.55 -5.73 -7.88
C VAL A 187 10.78 -6.51 -8.95
N VAL A 188 11.44 -7.46 -9.60
CA VAL A 188 10.79 -8.26 -10.64
C VAL A 188 11.45 -9.63 -10.77
N GLU A 189 10.69 -10.64 -11.17
CA GLU A 189 11.22 -11.94 -11.49
C GLU A 189 11.98 -11.91 -12.83
N PRO A 190 13.14 -12.60 -12.94
CA PRO A 190 13.95 -12.60 -14.15
C PRO A 190 13.18 -12.91 -15.44
N PRO A 191 12.27 -13.92 -15.49
CA PRO A 191 11.51 -14.19 -16.70
C PRO A 191 10.65 -13.02 -17.17
N PHE A 192 10.05 -12.28 -16.23
CA PHE A 192 9.24 -11.11 -16.55
C PHE A 192 10.13 -9.96 -17.06
N LEU A 193 11.28 -9.72 -16.40
CA LEU A 193 12.26 -8.74 -16.83
C LEU A 193 12.72 -9.01 -18.28
N PHE A 194 13.07 -10.26 -18.56
CA PHE A 194 13.52 -10.64 -19.92
C PHE A 194 12.42 -10.47 -20.96
N ALA A 195 11.17 -10.74 -20.60
CA ALA A 195 10.03 -10.52 -21.51
C ALA A 195 9.85 -9.04 -21.84
N LEU A 196 9.98 -8.13 -20.87
CA LEU A 196 9.93 -6.68 -21.08
C LEU A 196 11.09 -6.21 -21.97
N GLN A 197 12.32 -6.66 -21.69
CA GLN A 197 13.50 -6.31 -22.47
C GLN A 197 13.42 -6.83 -23.91
N LYS A 198 12.84 -8.00 -24.14
CA LYS A 198 12.61 -8.58 -25.47
C LYS A 198 11.70 -7.71 -26.35
N LEU A 199 10.80 -6.93 -25.74
CA LEU A 199 9.98 -5.94 -26.44
C LEU A 199 10.70 -4.61 -26.71
N GLY A 200 11.98 -4.49 -26.35
CA GLY A 200 12.80 -3.29 -26.57
C GLY A 200 12.70 -2.26 -25.44
N LEU A 201 12.01 -2.55 -24.35
CA LEU A 201 11.92 -1.63 -23.22
C LEU A 201 13.27 -1.46 -22.51
N LYS A 202 13.66 -0.21 -22.27
CA LYS A 202 14.87 0.15 -21.53
C LYS A 202 14.57 0.14 -20.05
N VAL A 203 14.79 -0.99 -19.39
CA VAL A 203 14.53 -1.14 -17.96
C VAL A 203 15.65 -0.50 -17.13
N LYS A 204 15.28 0.27 -16.11
CA LYS A 204 16.17 0.88 -15.12
C LYS A 204 15.63 0.67 -13.71
N ASP A 205 16.47 1.00 -12.72
CA ASP A 205 16.05 1.00 -11.32
C ASP A 205 14.95 2.05 -11.06
N GLY A 206 13.85 1.63 -10.49
CA GLY A 206 12.73 2.44 -10.05
C GLY A 206 12.62 2.59 -8.54
N GLN A 207 13.46 1.89 -7.76
CA GLN A 207 13.40 1.91 -6.30
C GLN A 207 13.66 3.29 -5.74
N GLN A 208 14.67 4.02 -6.30
CA GLN A 208 15.00 5.35 -5.82
C GLN A 208 13.82 6.32 -5.95
N VAL A 209 13.03 6.21 -7.00
CA VAL A 209 11.83 7.04 -7.18
C VAL A 209 10.82 6.81 -6.05
N MET A 210 10.63 5.57 -5.64
CA MET A 210 9.73 5.24 -4.53
C MET A 210 10.29 5.66 -3.17
N LEU A 211 11.62 5.60 -2.98
CA LEU A 211 12.28 6.13 -1.78
C LEU A 211 12.08 7.64 -1.66
N ASP A 212 12.34 8.38 -2.74
CA ASP A 212 12.15 9.85 -2.78
C ASP A 212 10.68 10.24 -2.57
N ALA A 213 9.74 9.47 -3.12
CA ALA A 213 8.32 9.71 -2.93
C ALA A 213 7.91 9.57 -1.46
N ARG A 214 8.43 8.54 -0.77
CA ARG A 214 8.07 8.20 0.62
C ARG A 214 8.86 8.95 1.69
N GLU A 215 9.90 9.69 1.32
CA GLU A 215 10.80 10.35 2.26
C GLU A 215 10.04 11.32 3.18
N ILE A 216 9.24 12.19 2.63
CA ILE A 216 8.47 13.19 3.39
C ILE A 216 7.06 12.66 3.65
N LYS A 217 6.69 12.60 4.93
CA LYS A 217 5.38 12.08 5.38
C LYS A 217 4.35 13.19 5.46
N SER A 218 3.12 12.88 5.07
CA SER A 218 1.96 13.75 5.30
C SER A 218 1.50 13.71 6.75
N HIS A 219 0.61 14.62 7.12
CA HIS A 219 -0.04 14.59 8.42
C HIS A 219 -0.80 13.27 8.67
N ASP A 220 -1.52 12.78 7.67
CA ASP A 220 -2.24 11.52 7.76
C ASP A 220 -1.30 10.33 7.95
N GLU A 221 -0.16 10.30 7.26
CA GLU A 221 0.85 9.26 7.46
C GLU A 221 1.46 9.31 8.86
N ILE A 222 1.74 10.51 9.37
CA ILE A 222 2.24 10.69 10.75
C ILE A 222 1.20 10.19 11.76
N THR A 223 -0.08 10.49 11.54
CA THR A 223 -1.17 9.99 12.39
C THR A 223 -1.22 8.47 12.41
N LEU A 224 -1.14 7.81 11.24
CA LEU A 224 -1.10 6.35 11.14
C LEU A 224 0.13 5.75 11.83
N LEU A 225 1.31 6.37 11.66
CA LEU A 225 2.54 5.93 12.33
C LEU A 225 2.42 6.04 13.86
N ASN A 226 1.84 7.13 14.38
CA ASN A 226 1.62 7.30 15.80
C ASN A 226 0.63 6.27 16.36
N MET A 227 -0.42 5.94 15.60
CA MET A 227 -1.37 4.88 15.98
C MET A 227 -0.68 3.52 16.03
N ALA A 228 0.13 3.20 15.02
CA ALA A 228 0.89 1.94 14.98
C ALA A 228 1.89 1.85 16.14
N ALA A 229 2.59 2.94 16.47
CA ALA A 229 3.50 2.99 17.61
C ALA A 229 2.78 2.77 18.93
N ALA A 230 1.63 3.42 19.13
CA ALA A 230 0.84 3.25 20.35
C ALA A 230 0.30 1.81 20.51
N MET A 231 -0.05 1.13 19.41
CA MET A 231 -0.38 -0.30 19.44
C MET A 231 0.84 -1.12 19.90
N GLY A 232 2.03 -0.82 19.37
CA GLY A 232 3.28 -1.45 19.79
C GLY A 232 3.54 -1.32 21.27
N ASP A 233 3.40 -0.11 21.82
CA ASP A 233 3.58 0.16 23.25
C ASP A 233 2.61 -0.66 24.10
N GLY A 234 1.34 -0.76 23.69
CA GLY A 234 0.33 -1.60 24.36
C GLY A 234 0.70 -3.08 24.34
N VAL A 235 1.19 -3.60 23.21
CA VAL A 235 1.63 -5.00 23.10
C VAL A 235 2.86 -5.25 23.97
N TYR A 236 3.82 -4.34 24.03
CA TYR A 236 4.98 -4.48 24.93
C TYR A 236 4.58 -4.51 26.39
N GLN A 237 3.58 -3.74 26.80
CA GLN A 237 3.04 -3.81 28.17
C GLN A 237 2.40 -5.18 28.44
N ASP A 238 1.58 -5.69 27.53
CA ASP A 238 0.97 -7.03 27.66
C ASP A 238 2.05 -8.14 27.72
N ILE A 239 3.12 -8.03 26.93
CA ILE A 239 4.27 -8.93 26.98
C ILE A 239 4.95 -8.87 28.35
N PHE A 240 5.21 -7.66 28.85
CA PHE A 240 5.85 -7.48 30.16
C PHE A 240 5.06 -8.16 31.28
N GLU A 241 3.75 -8.05 31.27
CA GLU A 241 2.88 -8.66 32.26
C GLU A 241 2.81 -10.20 32.16
N ALA A 242 2.88 -10.72 30.92
CA ALA A 242 2.81 -12.17 30.66
C ALA A 242 4.17 -12.87 30.83
N LEU A 243 5.28 -12.14 30.74
CA LEU A 243 6.64 -12.70 30.73
C LEU A 243 7.02 -13.27 32.10
N LYS A 244 7.16 -14.59 32.15
CA LYS A 244 7.60 -15.32 33.35
C LYS A 244 8.32 -16.62 32.97
N PRO A 245 9.16 -17.18 33.84
CA PRO A 245 9.74 -18.48 33.60
C PRO A 245 8.67 -19.56 33.35
N GLY A 246 8.91 -20.40 32.36
CA GLY A 246 7.99 -21.45 31.95
C GLY A 246 7.06 -21.10 30.79
N VAL A 247 6.94 -19.82 30.41
CA VAL A 247 6.25 -19.41 29.17
C VAL A 247 7.14 -19.75 27.98
N ARG A 248 6.54 -20.14 26.86
CA ARG A 248 7.26 -20.39 25.61
C ARG A 248 7.46 -19.11 24.80
N GLU A 249 8.54 -19.03 24.03
CA GLU A 249 8.74 -17.95 23.05
C GLU A 249 7.55 -17.87 22.08
N SER A 250 7.08 -19.02 21.59
CA SER A 250 5.92 -19.10 20.69
C SER A 250 4.61 -18.60 21.32
N GLU A 251 4.43 -18.75 22.63
CA GLU A 251 3.25 -18.23 23.34
C GLU A 251 3.27 -16.69 23.39
N ILE A 252 4.44 -16.11 23.61
CA ILE A 252 4.61 -14.64 23.55
C ILE A 252 4.30 -14.11 22.14
N VAL A 253 4.81 -14.77 21.09
CA VAL A 253 4.53 -14.38 19.71
C VAL A 253 3.04 -14.49 19.38
N ALA A 254 2.40 -15.59 19.78
CA ALA A 254 0.96 -15.79 19.55
C ALA A 254 0.12 -14.72 20.25
N MET A 255 0.46 -14.40 21.50
CA MET A 255 -0.21 -13.36 22.28
C MET A 255 -0.04 -11.98 21.63
N ALA A 256 1.19 -11.60 21.29
CA ALA A 256 1.49 -10.33 20.65
C ALA A 256 0.76 -10.18 19.32
N THR A 257 0.82 -11.21 18.46
CA THR A 257 0.14 -11.21 17.16
C THR A 257 -1.37 -11.07 17.32
N LYS A 258 -1.97 -11.85 18.22
CA LYS A 258 -3.41 -11.74 18.56
C LYS A 258 -3.76 -10.32 18.98
N ARG A 259 -2.95 -9.73 19.87
CA ARG A 259 -3.23 -8.42 20.44
C ARG A 259 -3.16 -7.31 19.40
N PHE A 260 -2.21 -7.34 18.47
CA PHE A 260 -2.17 -6.40 17.36
C PHE A 260 -3.45 -6.45 16.52
N TYR A 261 -3.94 -7.64 16.17
CA TYR A 261 -5.20 -7.76 15.42
C TYR A 261 -6.43 -7.33 16.24
N GLU A 262 -6.48 -7.58 17.51
CA GLU A 262 -7.55 -7.11 18.40
C GLU A 262 -7.61 -5.57 18.48
N MET A 263 -6.46 -4.91 18.36
CA MET A 263 -6.38 -3.46 18.31
C MET A 263 -6.60 -2.84 16.93
N GLY A 264 -6.83 -3.67 15.91
CA GLY A 264 -7.19 -3.22 14.56
C GLY A 264 -6.03 -3.07 13.58
N SER A 265 -4.88 -3.75 13.83
CA SER A 265 -3.81 -3.82 12.84
C SER A 265 -4.27 -4.56 11.57
N ASP A 266 -3.92 -4.04 10.40
CA ASP A 266 -4.17 -4.70 9.12
C ASP A 266 -3.32 -5.96 8.94
N CYS A 267 -2.08 -5.93 9.41
CA CYS A 267 -1.16 -7.06 9.37
C CYS A 267 -0.09 -6.95 10.46
N VAL A 268 0.48 -8.08 10.80
CA VAL A 268 1.67 -8.20 11.65
C VAL A 268 2.74 -8.88 10.82
N GLU A 269 3.77 -8.16 10.44
CA GLU A 269 4.81 -8.70 9.56
C GLU A 269 5.61 -9.80 10.25
N ALA A 270 6.14 -9.52 11.44
CA ALA A 270 6.85 -10.48 12.27
C ALA A 270 6.89 -10.03 13.74
N VAL A 271 6.86 -10.99 14.63
CA VAL A 271 7.20 -10.82 16.05
C VAL A 271 8.38 -11.73 16.37
N ASN A 272 9.52 -11.15 16.69
CA ASN A 272 10.72 -11.88 17.09
C ASN A 272 10.76 -11.97 18.62
N ALA A 273 10.68 -13.18 19.15
CA ALA A 273 10.74 -13.43 20.59
C ALA A 273 11.73 -14.56 20.87
N ILE A 274 12.89 -14.22 21.37
CA ILE A 274 13.98 -15.16 21.64
C ILE A 274 14.48 -14.93 23.05
N ALA A 275 14.83 -16.03 23.74
CA ALA A 275 15.33 -16.01 25.10
C ALA A 275 16.69 -16.70 25.25
N GLY A 276 17.49 -16.21 26.21
CA GLY A 276 18.76 -16.79 26.62
C GLY A 276 19.87 -16.56 25.61
N GLU A 277 20.79 -17.53 25.50
CA GLU A 277 22.01 -17.44 24.69
C GLU A 277 21.78 -17.16 23.21
N ARG A 278 20.61 -17.45 22.67
CA ARG A 278 20.28 -17.19 21.26
C ARG A 278 19.95 -15.72 20.96
N CYS A 279 19.82 -14.87 21.97
CA CYS A 279 19.64 -13.43 21.78
C CYS A 279 20.88 -12.76 21.19
N SER A 280 22.03 -13.41 21.26
CA SER A 280 23.30 -12.89 20.73
C SER A 280 23.79 -13.76 19.56
N PRO A 281 24.28 -13.14 18.46
CA PRO A 281 24.44 -11.70 18.24
C PRO A 281 23.15 -10.96 17.88
N HIS A 282 22.15 -11.65 17.35
CA HIS A 282 20.91 -11.03 16.90
C HIS A 282 19.73 -12.01 16.96
N PRO A 283 18.62 -11.66 17.57
CA PRO A 283 17.40 -12.48 17.54
C PRO A 283 16.76 -12.46 16.15
N HIS A 284 16.47 -13.65 15.60
CA HIS A 284 15.87 -13.75 14.26
C HIS A 284 14.45 -14.30 14.27
N ASN A 285 14.18 -15.29 15.13
CA ASN A 285 12.90 -15.99 15.11
C ASN A 285 12.63 -16.56 16.49
N PHE A 286 11.44 -17.08 16.67
CA PHE A 286 11.01 -17.75 17.89
C PHE A 286 11.04 -19.26 17.71
N THR A 287 11.06 -19.99 18.84
CA THR A 287 10.89 -21.44 18.89
C THR A 287 9.91 -21.83 19.99
N ASP A 288 9.79 -23.11 20.27
CA ASP A 288 9.02 -23.65 21.39
C ASP A 288 9.80 -23.65 22.72
N ARG A 289 10.99 -23.02 22.77
CA ARG A 289 11.81 -22.94 23.97
C ARG A 289 11.05 -22.29 25.12
N LEU A 290 11.17 -22.90 26.31
CA LEU A 290 10.71 -22.31 27.55
C LEU A 290 11.67 -21.22 28.02
N ILE A 291 11.13 -20.08 28.39
CA ILE A 291 11.88 -19.00 29.03
C ILE A 291 12.27 -19.46 30.44
N ARG A 292 13.53 -19.29 30.80
CA ARG A 292 14.12 -19.72 32.06
C ARG A 292 14.36 -18.53 32.98
N PRO A 293 14.48 -18.78 34.32
CA PRO A 293 14.94 -17.75 35.24
C PRO A 293 16.33 -17.24 34.85
N GLY A 294 16.54 -15.90 34.92
CA GLY A 294 17.80 -15.24 34.61
C GLY A 294 18.15 -15.18 33.16
#